data_0fd37f770162d94acc82436009048d16
#
_entry.id   0fd37f770162d94acc82436009048d16
#
_cell.length_a   1.000
_cell.length_b   1.000
_cell.length_c   1.000
_cell.angle_alpha   90.00
_cell.angle_beta   90.00
_cell.angle_gamma   90.00
#
_symmetry.space_group_name_H-M   'P 1'
#
loop_
_entity.id
_entity.type
_entity.pdbx_description
1 polymer ?
#
loop_
_entity_poly.entity_id
_entity_poly.type
_entity_poly.pdbx_seq_one_letter_code
_entity_poly.pdbx_strand_id
1 'polypeptide(L)'
;MNEQYNKRQSTPLQYDPEAARARRALRVEKARRRRKKRIRRMLLAVLIVLLLAIAAPKAWNRVEKFLYPRKYEALVEKWAQTYDLDPLLVDAFIRTESGFDPQATSSVDARGLMQITEETFIWLRSKIAPDEGLLFANLYDPETGIRFGCYYLHLCMERYHGDVATAAAAYHSGWGTVDALLQKEEHSADGETLQGFPYNQMNHYVKKITSCYAAYQRIYAGN
;
A
#
# COMPACT_ATOMS: atom_id res chain seq x y z
N MET A 1 82.35 37.85 44.07
CA MET A 1 81.34 37.77 42.97
C MET A 1 80.19 36.96 43.47
N ASN A 2 79.07 37.66 43.83
CA ASN A 2 77.97 37.14 44.54
C ASN A 2 76.99 36.36 43.64
N GLU A 3 76.78 35.06 43.94
CA GLU A 3 75.66 34.34 43.49
C GLU A 3 74.58 34.34 44.60
N GLN A 4 73.62 35.25 44.47
CA GLN A 4 72.37 35.19 45.25
C GLN A 4 71.38 34.23 44.57
N TYR A 5 71.40 33.00 44.98
CA TYR A 5 70.40 32.01 44.59
C TYR A 5 69.08 32.28 45.34
N ASN A 6 68.12 32.85 44.67
CA ASN A 6 66.83 33.21 45.20
C ASN A 6 65.99 31.91 45.45
N LYS A 7 66.06 31.39 46.69
CA LYS A 7 65.12 30.35 47.14
C LYS A 7 63.70 30.93 47.29
N ARG A 8 62.87 30.74 46.27
CA ARG A 8 61.45 30.89 46.47
C ARG A 8 60.97 29.84 47.43
N GLN A 9 60.75 30.27 48.72
CA GLN A 9 60.11 29.43 49.72
C GLN A 9 58.68 29.16 49.30
N SER A 10 58.40 27.95 48.83
CA SER A 10 57.04 27.45 48.62
C SER A 10 56.43 27.22 49.99
N THR A 11 55.59 28.11 50.43
CA THR A 11 54.76 27.94 51.60
C THR A 11 53.97 26.63 51.51
N PRO A 12 54.04 25.67 52.40
CA PRO A 12 53.28 24.45 52.35
C PRO A 12 51.79 24.83 52.35
N LEU A 13 51.03 24.31 51.35
CA LEU A 13 49.59 24.46 51.29
C LEU A 13 49.00 23.91 52.63
N GLN A 14 48.60 24.81 53.51
CA GLN A 14 48.00 24.45 54.77
C GLN A 14 46.69 23.70 54.51
N TYR A 15 46.58 22.46 54.90
CA TYR A 15 45.39 21.61 54.69
C TYR A 15 44.22 22.18 55.49
N ASP A 16 43.20 22.71 54.77
CA ASP A 16 41.97 23.18 55.40
C ASP A 16 40.89 22.07 55.30
N PRO A 17 40.56 21.37 56.38
CA PRO A 17 39.58 20.30 56.38
C PRO A 17 38.14 20.78 56.08
N GLU A 18 37.81 22.02 56.44
CA GLU A 18 36.46 22.57 56.16
C GLU A 18 36.26 22.90 54.66
N ALA A 19 37.26 23.53 54.11
CA ALA A 19 37.23 23.75 52.62
C ALA A 19 37.21 22.45 51.83
N ALA A 20 37.90 21.41 52.29
CA ALA A 20 37.85 20.08 51.68
C ALA A 20 36.46 19.43 51.80
N ARG A 21 35.80 19.53 52.95
CA ARG A 21 34.42 19.07 53.18
C ARG A 21 33.42 19.83 52.29
N ALA A 22 33.51 21.14 52.20
CA ALA A 22 32.66 21.98 51.36
C ALA A 22 32.79 21.64 49.85
N ARG A 23 34.04 21.46 49.38
CA ARG A 23 34.30 21.00 47.99
C ARG A 23 33.70 19.63 47.71
N ARG A 24 33.77 18.71 48.66
CA ARG A 24 33.19 17.37 48.53
C ARG A 24 31.66 17.43 48.48
N ALA A 25 31.02 18.24 49.33
CA ALA A 25 29.57 18.45 49.34
C ALA A 25 29.07 19.03 48.00
N LEU A 26 29.76 20.05 47.47
CA LEU A 26 29.45 20.65 46.17
C LEU A 26 29.60 19.65 45.01
N ARG A 27 30.61 18.78 45.04
CA ARG A 27 30.77 17.71 44.02
C ARG A 27 29.63 16.71 44.07
N VAL A 28 29.20 16.29 45.27
CA VAL A 28 28.07 15.36 45.45
C VAL A 28 26.77 16.00 44.98
N GLU A 29 26.53 17.27 45.30
CA GLU A 29 25.34 17.98 44.82
C GLU A 29 25.32 18.15 43.32
N LYS A 30 26.44 18.55 42.71
CA LYS A 30 26.56 18.61 41.24
C LYS A 30 26.32 17.25 40.58
N ALA A 31 26.84 16.17 41.17
CA ALA A 31 26.62 14.81 40.66
C ALA A 31 25.13 14.39 40.79
N ARG A 32 24.46 14.70 41.92
CA ARG A 32 23.01 14.49 42.10
C ARG A 32 22.18 15.26 41.06
N ARG A 33 22.49 16.55 40.83
CA ARG A 33 21.80 17.38 39.83
C ARG A 33 22.00 16.83 38.42
N ARG A 34 23.24 16.38 38.06
CA ARG A 34 23.53 15.73 36.78
C ARG A 34 22.78 14.41 36.60
N ARG A 35 22.71 13.58 37.67
CA ARG A 35 21.95 12.31 37.65
C ARG A 35 20.45 12.55 37.47
N LYS A 36 19.85 13.52 38.19
CA LYS A 36 18.44 13.90 38.02
C LYS A 36 18.15 14.39 36.59
N LYS A 37 19.02 15.21 35.99
CA LYS A 37 18.88 15.66 34.62
C LYS A 37 18.96 14.50 33.61
N ARG A 38 19.87 13.54 33.82
CA ARG A 38 19.98 12.33 32.97
C ARG A 38 18.72 11.48 33.07
N ILE A 39 18.22 11.20 34.28
CA ILE A 39 16.99 10.43 34.50
C ILE A 39 15.80 11.11 33.82
N ARG A 40 15.63 12.44 33.98
CA ARG A 40 14.55 13.18 33.30
C ARG A 40 14.64 13.09 31.77
N ARG A 41 15.86 13.19 31.22
CA ARG A 41 16.06 13.03 29.73
C ARG A 41 15.75 11.61 29.28
N MET A 42 16.13 10.59 30.05
CA MET A 42 15.79 9.20 29.74
C MET A 42 14.28 8.96 29.79
N LEU A 43 13.60 9.46 30.82
CA LEU A 43 12.14 9.33 30.95
C LEU A 43 11.42 10.06 29.80
N LEU A 44 11.90 11.25 29.42
CA LEU A 44 11.36 11.97 28.28
C LEU A 44 11.57 11.21 26.97
N ALA A 45 12.77 10.65 26.75
CA ALA A 45 13.05 9.83 25.57
C ALA A 45 12.15 8.59 25.50
N VAL A 46 11.97 7.88 26.63
CA VAL A 46 11.05 6.73 26.71
C VAL A 46 9.61 7.16 26.39
N LEU A 47 9.14 8.29 26.94
CA LEU A 47 7.82 8.81 26.65
C LEU A 47 7.63 9.14 25.16
N ILE A 48 8.63 9.78 24.54
CA ILE A 48 8.60 10.09 23.10
C ILE A 48 8.52 8.79 22.27
N VAL A 49 9.32 7.77 22.61
CA VAL A 49 9.29 6.47 21.91
C VAL A 49 7.92 5.82 22.05
N LEU A 50 7.32 5.85 23.24
CA LEU A 50 5.97 5.31 23.47
C LEU A 50 4.92 6.08 22.66
N LEU A 51 4.98 7.40 22.61
CA LEU A 51 4.06 8.21 21.80
C LEU A 51 4.23 7.93 20.32
N LEU A 52 5.46 7.79 19.83
CA LEU A 52 5.73 7.42 18.43
C LEU A 52 5.23 6.00 18.12
N ALA A 53 5.40 5.05 19.02
CA ALA A 53 4.89 3.69 18.83
C ALA A 53 3.36 3.62 18.69
N ILE A 54 2.63 4.55 19.34
CA ILE A 54 1.17 4.66 19.23
C ILE A 54 0.74 5.45 17.98
N ALA A 55 1.48 6.52 17.66
CA ALA A 55 1.13 7.42 16.57
C ALA A 55 1.52 6.89 15.18
N ALA A 56 2.68 6.19 15.07
CA ALA A 56 3.21 5.73 13.80
C ALA A 56 2.27 4.76 13.05
N PRO A 57 1.64 3.74 13.68
CA PRO A 57 0.72 2.85 12.99
C PRO A 57 -0.51 3.59 12.42
N LYS A 58 -1.06 4.56 13.19
CA LYS A 58 -2.21 5.37 12.73
C LYS A 58 -1.83 6.28 11.56
N ALA A 59 -0.65 6.90 11.62
CA ALA A 59 -0.14 7.73 10.54
C ALA A 59 0.12 6.87 9.28
N TRP A 60 0.71 5.67 9.46
CA TRP A 60 0.96 4.73 8.37
C TRP A 60 -0.34 4.28 7.68
N ASN A 61 -1.35 3.90 8.44
CA ASN A 61 -2.67 3.53 7.88
C ASN A 61 -3.29 4.67 7.05
N ARG A 62 -3.13 5.93 7.48
CA ARG A 62 -3.58 7.09 6.67
C ARG A 62 -2.83 7.20 5.35
N VAL A 63 -1.52 6.98 5.37
CA VAL A 63 -0.69 6.98 4.15
C VAL A 63 -1.11 5.84 3.22
N GLU A 64 -1.33 4.64 3.75
CA GLU A 64 -1.80 3.49 2.95
C GLU A 64 -3.17 3.76 2.32
N LYS A 65 -4.14 4.28 3.07
CA LYS A 65 -5.47 4.68 2.53
C LYS A 65 -5.39 5.79 1.48
N PHE A 66 -4.43 6.70 1.59
CA PHE A 66 -4.16 7.71 0.57
C PHE A 66 -3.56 7.09 -0.70
N LEU A 67 -2.64 6.12 -0.56
CA LEU A 67 -2.02 5.41 -1.68
C LEU A 67 -2.97 4.40 -2.35
N TYR A 68 -3.94 3.85 -1.60
CA TYR A 68 -4.93 2.87 -2.06
C TYR A 68 -6.35 3.41 -1.82
N PRO A 69 -6.79 4.45 -2.54
CA PRO A 69 -8.10 5.05 -2.32
C PRO A 69 -9.23 4.16 -2.84
N ARG A 70 -10.42 4.29 -2.24
CA ARG A 70 -11.69 3.73 -2.71
C ARG A 70 -12.61 4.88 -3.18
N LYS A 71 -12.29 5.47 -4.35
CA LYS A 71 -12.94 6.73 -4.78
C LYS A 71 -14.42 6.57 -5.15
N TYR A 72 -14.84 5.40 -5.63
CA TYR A 72 -16.21 5.13 -6.09
C TYR A 72 -16.87 4.04 -5.23
N GLU A 73 -16.59 4.01 -3.94
CA GLU A 73 -16.92 2.92 -3.01
C GLU A 73 -18.38 2.45 -3.14
N ALA A 74 -19.35 3.38 -3.12
CA ALA A 74 -20.77 3.02 -3.20
C ALA A 74 -21.13 2.35 -4.55
N LEU A 75 -20.54 2.79 -5.67
CA LEU A 75 -20.76 2.16 -6.98
C LEU A 75 -20.06 0.81 -7.07
N VAL A 76 -18.84 0.73 -6.56
CA VAL A 76 -18.08 -0.52 -6.51
C VAL A 76 -18.82 -1.57 -5.68
N GLU A 77 -19.29 -1.22 -4.48
CA GLU A 77 -20.05 -2.13 -3.62
C GLU A 77 -21.36 -2.58 -4.28
N LYS A 78 -22.11 -1.64 -4.87
CA LYS A 78 -23.35 -1.96 -5.60
C LYS A 78 -23.12 -3.01 -6.69
N TRP A 79 -22.16 -2.78 -7.58
CA TRP A 79 -21.95 -3.65 -8.74
C TRP A 79 -21.15 -4.91 -8.41
N ALA A 80 -20.25 -4.87 -7.43
CA ALA A 80 -19.59 -6.05 -6.90
C ALA A 80 -20.60 -7.01 -6.27
N GLN A 81 -21.52 -6.51 -5.43
CA GLN A 81 -22.60 -7.34 -4.86
C GLN A 81 -23.52 -7.89 -5.94
N THR A 82 -23.84 -7.11 -6.99
CA THR A 82 -24.73 -7.55 -8.07
C THR A 82 -24.13 -8.73 -8.84
N TYR A 83 -22.81 -8.76 -8.99
CA TYR A 83 -22.09 -9.77 -9.79
C TYR A 83 -21.24 -10.73 -8.93
N ASP A 84 -21.52 -10.86 -7.65
CA ASP A 84 -20.83 -11.79 -6.73
C ASP A 84 -19.28 -11.65 -6.75
N LEU A 85 -18.80 -10.43 -6.62
CA LEU A 85 -17.38 -10.09 -6.58
C LEU A 85 -16.98 -9.52 -5.23
N ASP A 86 -15.72 -9.70 -4.84
CA ASP A 86 -15.13 -8.93 -3.73
C ASP A 86 -14.93 -7.47 -4.18
N PRO A 87 -15.54 -6.48 -3.49
CA PRO A 87 -15.36 -5.05 -3.80
C PRO A 87 -13.89 -4.61 -3.81
N LEU A 88 -13.05 -5.20 -2.97
CA LEU A 88 -11.63 -4.88 -2.91
C LEU A 88 -10.86 -5.39 -4.14
N LEU A 89 -11.33 -6.48 -4.75
CA LEU A 89 -10.82 -6.95 -6.03
C LEU A 89 -11.18 -5.96 -7.14
N VAL A 90 -12.42 -5.48 -7.18
CA VAL A 90 -12.86 -4.46 -8.15
C VAL A 90 -12.04 -3.17 -8.00
N ASP A 91 -11.80 -2.69 -6.77
CA ASP A 91 -10.93 -1.54 -6.50
C ASP A 91 -9.50 -1.76 -7.03
N ALA A 92 -8.97 -2.99 -6.90
CA ALA A 92 -7.65 -3.34 -7.43
C ALA A 92 -7.59 -3.28 -8.96
N PHE A 93 -8.64 -3.71 -9.64
CA PHE A 93 -8.76 -3.59 -11.09
C PHE A 93 -8.85 -2.11 -11.50
N ILE A 94 -9.77 -1.33 -10.96
CA ILE A 94 -9.91 0.11 -11.28
C ILE A 94 -8.60 0.86 -11.09
N ARG A 95 -7.90 0.57 -9.97
CA ARG A 95 -6.60 1.19 -9.70
C ARG A 95 -5.54 0.80 -10.75
N THR A 96 -5.53 -0.44 -11.18
CA THR A 96 -4.53 -0.94 -12.15
C THR A 96 -4.82 -0.45 -13.56
N GLU A 97 -6.09 -0.40 -13.94
CA GLU A 97 -6.55 -0.02 -15.28
C GLU A 97 -6.46 1.48 -15.54
N SER A 98 -6.97 2.31 -14.65
CA SER A 98 -7.10 3.74 -14.87
C SER A 98 -6.50 4.61 -13.77
N GLY A 99 -6.09 4.05 -12.62
CA GLY A 99 -5.77 4.84 -11.42
C GLY A 99 -6.96 5.65 -10.90
N PHE A 100 -8.19 5.17 -11.13
CA PHE A 100 -9.44 5.86 -10.82
C PHE A 100 -9.69 7.12 -11.67
N ASP A 101 -9.17 7.17 -12.88
CA ASP A 101 -9.51 8.21 -13.86
C ASP A 101 -10.66 7.74 -14.76
N PRO A 102 -11.86 8.32 -14.64
CA PRO A 102 -13.00 7.92 -15.46
C PRO A 102 -12.86 8.32 -16.93
N GLN A 103 -11.96 9.27 -17.26
CA GLN A 103 -11.71 9.74 -18.62
C GLN A 103 -10.51 9.03 -19.27
N ALA A 104 -9.96 8.01 -18.62
CA ALA A 104 -8.82 7.27 -19.15
C ALA A 104 -9.14 6.62 -20.50
N THR A 105 -8.22 6.76 -21.45
CA THR A 105 -8.26 6.11 -22.75
C THR A 105 -6.87 5.55 -23.06
N SER A 106 -6.81 4.25 -23.37
CA SER A 106 -5.54 3.60 -23.72
C SER A 106 -5.17 3.78 -25.20
N SER A 107 -3.96 3.34 -25.56
CA SER A 107 -3.50 3.34 -26.96
C SER A 107 -4.31 2.42 -27.89
N VAL A 108 -5.06 1.47 -27.32
CA VAL A 108 -5.97 0.57 -28.05
C VAL A 108 -7.44 0.99 -27.89
N ASP A 109 -7.69 2.25 -27.51
CA ASP A 109 -9.01 2.84 -27.28
C ASP A 109 -9.86 2.09 -26.22
N ALA A 110 -9.23 1.43 -25.24
CA ALA A 110 -9.95 0.96 -24.07
C ALA A 110 -10.32 2.16 -23.18
N ARG A 111 -11.55 2.21 -22.63
CA ARG A 111 -12.12 3.42 -22.02
C ARG A 111 -12.59 3.23 -20.59
N GLY A 112 -12.51 4.33 -19.82
CA GLY A 112 -13.10 4.50 -18.51
C GLY A 112 -12.36 3.79 -17.39
N LEU A 113 -13.01 3.69 -16.24
CA LEU A 113 -12.41 3.21 -14.99
C LEU A 113 -11.84 1.80 -15.08
N MET A 114 -12.45 0.92 -15.87
CA MET A 114 -12.07 -0.49 -15.99
C MET A 114 -11.57 -0.86 -17.40
N GLN A 115 -11.27 0.13 -18.24
CA GLN A 115 -10.58 0.00 -19.52
C GLN A 115 -11.20 -1.08 -20.44
N ILE A 116 -12.49 -0.96 -20.70
CA ILE A 116 -13.22 -1.85 -21.61
C ILE A 116 -13.00 -1.38 -23.05
N THR A 117 -12.64 -2.29 -23.95
CA THR A 117 -12.54 -2.04 -25.40
C THR A 117 -13.92 -1.98 -26.05
N GLU A 118 -14.01 -1.39 -27.25
CA GLU A 118 -15.30 -1.26 -27.98
C GLU A 118 -15.90 -2.62 -28.29
N GLU A 119 -15.10 -3.58 -28.76
CA GLU A 119 -15.56 -4.94 -29.06
C GLU A 119 -16.16 -5.61 -27.82
N THR A 120 -15.44 -5.54 -26.69
CA THR A 120 -15.91 -6.08 -25.42
C THR A 120 -17.18 -5.35 -24.96
N PHE A 121 -17.25 -4.02 -25.08
CA PHE A 121 -18.44 -3.25 -24.72
C PHE A 121 -19.67 -3.66 -25.53
N ILE A 122 -19.55 -3.80 -26.85
CA ILE A 122 -20.66 -4.21 -27.73
C ILE A 122 -21.18 -5.60 -27.31
N TRP A 123 -20.26 -6.52 -27.04
CA TRP A 123 -20.65 -7.86 -26.61
C TRP A 123 -21.31 -7.84 -25.21
N LEU A 124 -20.75 -7.15 -24.24
CA LEU A 124 -21.32 -7.03 -22.88
C LEU A 124 -22.68 -6.34 -22.92
N ARG A 125 -22.82 -5.23 -23.71
CA ARG A 125 -24.08 -4.50 -23.85
C ARG A 125 -25.20 -5.43 -24.35
N SER A 126 -24.93 -6.33 -25.30
CA SER A 126 -25.92 -7.29 -25.77
C SER A 126 -26.40 -8.26 -24.68
N LYS A 127 -25.67 -8.41 -23.57
CA LYS A 127 -25.99 -9.30 -22.44
C LYS A 127 -26.75 -8.61 -21.32
N ILE A 128 -26.31 -7.40 -20.94
CA ILE A 128 -26.80 -6.74 -19.71
C ILE A 128 -27.55 -5.43 -19.96
N ALA A 129 -27.53 -4.89 -21.17
CA ALA A 129 -28.13 -3.59 -21.48
C ALA A 129 -28.63 -3.49 -22.97
N PRO A 130 -29.31 -4.52 -23.54
CA PRO A 130 -29.63 -4.53 -24.98
C PRO A 130 -30.53 -3.36 -25.38
N ASP A 131 -31.41 -2.90 -24.50
CA ASP A 131 -32.44 -1.91 -24.77
C ASP A 131 -32.12 -0.52 -24.19
N GLU A 132 -30.97 -0.33 -23.53
CA GLU A 132 -30.63 0.93 -22.85
C GLU A 132 -30.07 2.02 -23.79
N GLY A 133 -29.82 1.71 -25.06
CA GLY A 133 -29.29 2.70 -26.01
C GLY A 133 -27.89 3.21 -25.72
N LEU A 134 -27.12 2.52 -24.84
CA LEU A 134 -25.80 2.94 -24.44
C LEU A 134 -24.80 2.90 -25.59
N LEU A 135 -23.99 3.95 -25.68
CA LEU A 135 -22.89 4.08 -26.63
C LEU A 135 -21.54 3.78 -25.94
N PHE A 136 -20.53 3.46 -26.71
CA PHE A 136 -19.18 3.19 -26.20
C PHE A 136 -18.61 4.35 -25.33
N ALA A 137 -18.95 5.61 -25.67
CA ALA A 137 -18.60 6.78 -24.90
C ALA A 137 -19.21 6.81 -23.48
N ASN A 138 -20.28 6.07 -23.21
CA ASN A 138 -20.85 5.99 -21.87
C ASN A 138 -19.96 5.28 -20.87
N LEU A 139 -18.90 4.59 -21.29
CA LEU A 139 -17.88 4.02 -20.39
C LEU A 139 -17.08 5.08 -19.63
N TYR A 140 -17.10 6.34 -20.04
CA TYR A 140 -16.55 7.47 -19.28
C TYR A 140 -17.43 7.88 -18.10
N ASP A 141 -18.71 7.50 -18.07
CA ASP A 141 -19.54 7.61 -16.90
C ASP A 141 -19.11 6.55 -15.86
N PRO A 142 -18.80 6.96 -14.60
CA PRO A 142 -18.30 6.03 -13.59
C PRO A 142 -19.23 4.84 -13.32
N GLU A 143 -20.53 5.05 -13.26
CA GLU A 143 -21.48 3.98 -13.01
C GLU A 143 -21.52 2.97 -14.13
N THR A 144 -21.60 3.43 -15.38
CA THR A 144 -21.58 2.58 -16.57
C THR A 144 -20.25 1.82 -16.67
N GLY A 145 -19.12 2.51 -16.50
CA GLY A 145 -17.78 1.89 -16.56
C GLY A 145 -17.58 0.79 -15.53
N ILE A 146 -18.00 1.04 -14.26
CA ILE A 146 -17.91 0.04 -13.17
C ILE A 146 -18.89 -1.11 -13.42
N ARG A 147 -20.14 -0.86 -13.82
CA ARG A 147 -21.15 -1.89 -14.13
C ARG A 147 -20.64 -2.87 -15.16
N PHE A 148 -20.16 -2.37 -16.29
CA PHE A 148 -19.69 -3.22 -17.39
C PHE A 148 -18.39 -3.95 -17.05
N GLY A 149 -17.45 -3.25 -16.39
CA GLY A 149 -16.20 -3.85 -15.95
C GLY A 149 -16.40 -4.94 -14.89
N CYS A 150 -17.29 -4.74 -13.91
CA CYS A 150 -17.65 -5.76 -12.92
C CYS A 150 -18.29 -6.98 -13.60
N TYR A 151 -19.19 -6.79 -14.55
CA TYR A 151 -19.77 -7.93 -15.25
C TYR A 151 -18.72 -8.70 -16.05
N TYR A 152 -17.80 -8.03 -16.74
CA TYR A 152 -16.71 -8.72 -17.44
C TYR A 152 -15.79 -9.47 -16.49
N LEU A 153 -15.45 -8.85 -15.36
CA LEU A 153 -14.63 -9.50 -14.33
C LEU A 153 -15.35 -10.72 -13.73
N HIS A 154 -16.64 -10.61 -13.45
CA HIS A 154 -17.47 -11.73 -12.99
C HIS A 154 -17.38 -12.92 -13.96
N LEU A 155 -17.56 -12.67 -15.25
CA LEU A 155 -17.46 -13.72 -16.26
C LEU A 155 -16.06 -14.36 -16.32
N CYS A 156 -15.00 -13.58 -16.10
CA CYS A 156 -13.65 -14.12 -15.96
C CYS A 156 -13.50 -14.98 -14.69
N MET A 157 -13.98 -14.49 -13.55
CA MET A 157 -13.93 -15.21 -12.29
C MET A 157 -14.73 -16.51 -12.32
N GLU A 158 -15.94 -16.50 -12.88
CA GLU A 158 -16.78 -17.68 -13.06
C GLU A 158 -16.09 -18.71 -13.96
N ARG A 159 -15.57 -18.26 -15.13
CA ARG A 159 -14.91 -19.14 -16.10
C ARG A 159 -13.69 -19.87 -15.52
N TYR A 160 -12.92 -19.21 -14.65
CA TYR A 160 -11.69 -19.74 -14.08
C TYR A 160 -11.81 -20.07 -12.58
N HIS A 161 -13.00 -20.52 -12.18
CA HIS A 161 -13.29 -21.11 -10.85
C HIS A 161 -12.85 -20.22 -9.67
N GLY A 162 -12.85 -18.89 -9.84
CA GLY A 162 -12.46 -17.93 -8.81
C GLY A 162 -10.95 -17.71 -8.67
N ASP A 163 -10.11 -18.31 -9.54
CA ASP A 163 -8.68 -18.04 -9.53
C ASP A 163 -8.39 -16.62 -10.06
N VAL A 164 -8.05 -15.73 -9.15
CA VAL A 164 -7.81 -14.30 -9.44
C VAL A 164 -6.70 -14.10 -10.46
N ALA A 165 -5.64 -14.90 -10.42
CA ALA A 165 -4.50 -14.71 -11.32
C ALA A 165 -4.85 -15.12 -12.76
N THR A 166 -5.54 -16.23 -12.95
CA THR A 166 -6.00 -16.70 -14.26
C THR A 166 -7.09 -15.77 -14.81
N ALA A 167 -8.05 -15.35 -13.97
CA ALA A 167 -9.09 -14.40 -14.35
C ALA A 167 -8.51 -13.03 -14.77
N ALA A 168 -7.48 -12.53 -14.05
CA ALA A 168 -6.79 -11.30 -14.43
C ALA A 168 -6.04 -11.46 -15.76
N ALA A 169 -5.39 -12.59 -15.99
CA ALA A 169 -4.77 -12.88 -17.29
C ALA A 169 -5.78 -12.86 -18.43
N ALA A 170 -6.95 -13.43 -18.19
CA ALA A 170 -8.04 -13.47 -19.18
C ALA A 170 -8.69 -12.10 -19.42
N TYR A 171 -8.87 -11.33 -18.36
CA TYR A 171 -9.36 -9.94 -18.48
C TYR A 171 -8.47 -9.11 -19.38
N HIS A 172 -7.15 -9.23 -19.22
CA HIS A 172 -6.16 -8.48 -19.98
C HIS A 172 -5.92 -9.00 -21.41
N SER A 173 -5.88 -10.33 -21.58
CA SER A 173 -5.39 -10.95 -22.83
C SER A 173 -6.48 -11.68 -23.62
N GLY A 174 -7.71 -11.69 -23.09
CA GLY A 174 -8.84 -12.42 -23.65
C GLY A 174 -8.85 -13.92 -23.31
N TRP A 175 -10.05 -14.49 -23.26
CA TRP A 175 -10.26 -15.89 -22.89
C TRP A 175 -9.56 -16.89 -23.82
N GLY A 176 -9.61 -16.64 -25.13
CA GLY A 176 -8.98 -17.56 -26.09
C GLY A 176 -7.48 -17.73 -25.87
N THR A 177 -6.78 -16.66 -25.45
CA THR A 177 -5.35 -16.74 -25.10
C THR A 177 -5.13 -17.60 -23.88
N VAL A 178 -5.93 -17.39 -22.83
CA VAL A 178 -5.80 -18.13 -21.57
C VAL A 178 -6.19 -19.59 -21.74
N ASP A 179 -7.30 -19.87 -22.44
CA ASP A 179 -7.75 -21.24 -22.73
C ASP A 179 -6.68 -22.04 -23.51
N ALA A 180 -5.99 -21.40 -24.46
CA ALA A 180 -4.90 -22.02 -25.19
C ALA A 180 -3.66 -22.29 -24.33
N LEU A 181 -3.41 -21.48 -23.28
CA LEU A 181 -2.34 -21.70 -22.34
C LEU A 181 -2.67 -22.81 -21.35
N LEU A 182 -3.93 -22.92 -20.90
CA LEU A 182 -4.39 -23.98 -19.99
C LEU A 182 -4.24 -25.39 -20.58
N GLN A 183 -4.21 -25.52 -21.93
CA GLN A 183 -3.97 -26.81 -22.59
C GLN A 183 -2.49 -27.25 -22.58
N LYS A 184 -1.60 -26.44 -22.06
CA LYS A 184 -0.16 -26.70 -22.05
C LYS A 184 0.31 -27.04 -20.63
N GLU A 185 0.85 -28.24 -20.42
CA GLU A 185 1.37 -28.69 -19.13
C GLU A 185 2.43 -27.75 -18.52
N GLU A 186 3.20 -27.05 -19.37
CA GLU A 186 4.20 -26.07 -18.92
C GLU A 186 3.59 -24.82 -18.25
N HIS A 187 2.30 -24.55 -18.47
CA HIS A 187 1.59 -23.38 -17.95
C HIS A 187 0.48 -23.72 -16.97
N SER A 188 -0.05 -24.94 -17.04
CA SER A 188 -1.13 -25.41 -16.16
C SER A 188 -0.98 -26.92 -15.88
N ALA A 189 -0.97 -27.30 -14.62
CA ALA A 189 -0.90 -28.70 -14.23
C ALA A 189 -2.27 -29.39 -14.16
N ASP A 190 -3.33 -28.59 -13.97
CA ASP A 190 -4.71 -29.02 -13.79
C ASP A 190 -5.62 -28.77 -15.01
N GLY A 191 -5.15 -27.99 -15.97
CA GLY A 191 -5.94 -27.52 -17.12
C GLY A 191 -6.98 -26.44 -16.76
N GLU A 192 -7.03 -25.96 -15.53
CA GLU A 192 -8.03 -25.04 -15.00
C GLU A 192 -7.43 -23.70 -14.54
N THR A 193 -6.21 -23.74 -13.96
CA THR A 193 -5.51 -22.57 -13.43
C THR A 193 -4.12 -22.38 -14.04
N LEU A 194 -3.74 -21.13 -14.32
CA LEU A 194 -2.41 -20.81 -14.82
C LEU A 194 -1.39 -20.72 -13.67
N GLN A 195 -0.34 -21.53 -13.75
CA GLN A 195 0.83 -21.50 -12.84
C GLN A 195 2.00 -20.70 -13.42
N GLY A 196 1.97 -20.36 -14.72
CA GLY A 196 2.98 -19.59 -15.42
C GLY A 196 2.37 -18.66 -16.47
N PHE A 197 2.87 -17.44 -16.53
CA PHE A 197 2.41 -16.38 -17.43
C PHE A 197 3.52 -16.09 -18.44
N PRO A 198 3.53 -16.73 -19.63
CA PRO A 198 4.65 -16.69 -20.57
C PRO A 198 4.87 -15.32 -21.22
N TYR A 199 3.83 -14.52 -21.32
CA TYR A 199 3.92 -13.19 -21.95
C TYR A 199 4.29 -12.13 -20.91
N ASN A 200 5.35 -11.36 -21.17
CA ASN A 200 5.85 -10.36 -20.23
C ASN A 200 4.77 -9.36 -19.77
N GLN A 201 3.92 -8.90 -20.70
CA GLN A 201 2.84 -7.96 -20.38
C GLN A 201 1.77 -8.61 -19.49
N MET A 202 1.33 -9.82 -19.81
CA MET A 202 0.39 -10.60 -19.01
C MET A 202 0.93 -10.84 -17.59
N ASN A 203 2.18 -11.31 -17.49
CA ASN A 203 2.82 -11.57 -16.18
C ASN A 203 2.91 -10.29 -15.34
N HIS A 204 3.29 -9.16 -15.95
CA HIS A 204 3.35 -7.88 -15.27
C HIS A 204 1.96 -7.42 -14.81
N TYR A 205 0.95 -7.56 -15.65
CA TYR A 205 -0.43 -7.22 -15.33
C TYR A 205 -0.97 -8.05 -14.17
N VAL A 206 -0.85 -9.38 -14.24
CA VAL A 206 -1.29 -10.29 -13.17
C VAL A 206 -0.62 -9.96 -11.84
N LYS A 207 0.69 -9.71 -11.83
CA LYS A 207 1.42 -9.28 -10.63
C LYS A 207 0.90 -7.95 -10.07
N LYS A 208 0.57 -7.00 -10.93
CA LYS A 208 -0.03 -5.71 -10.49
C LYS A 208 -1.38 -5.93 -9.82
N ILE A 209 -2.28 -6.70 -10.45
CA ILE A 209 -3.61 -6.99 -9.89
C ILE A 209 -3.49 -7.72 -8.55
N THR A 210 -2.77 -8.84 -8.50
CA THR A 210 -2.68 -9.67 -7.27
C THR A 210 -2.00 -8.93 -6.13
N SER A 211 -0.94 -8.16 -6.40
CA SER A 211 -0.28 -7.34 -5.38
C SER A 211 -1.16 -6.18 -4.90
N CYS A 212 -1.90 -5.55 -5.82
CA CYS A 212 -2.82 -4.48 -5.51
C CYS A 212 -3.99 -5.00 -4.65
N TYR A 213 -4.58 -6.12 -5.03
CA TYR A 213 -5.66 -6.77 -4.28
C TYR A 213 -5.22 -7.17 -2.87
N ALA A 214 -4.05 -7.81 -2.72
CA ALA A 214 -3.49 -8.13 -1.41
C ALA A 214 -3.27 -6.87 -0.54
N ALA A 215 -2.87 -5.74 -1.14
CA ALA A 215 -2.74 -4.48 -0.43
C ALA A 215 -4.11 -3.94 0.03
N TYR A 216 -5.13 -3.96 -0.82
CA TYR A 216 -6.49 -3.59 -0.44
C TYR A 216 -7.04 -4.46 0.69
N GLN A 217 -6.89 -5.78 0.59
CA GLN A 217 -7.31 -6.71 1.65
C GLN A 217 -6.62 -6.39 2.98
N ARG A 218 -5.29 -6.19 2.99
CA ARG A 218 -4.55 -5.82 4.21
C ARG A 218 -5.04 -4.51 4.84
N ILE A 219 -5.38 -3.51 4.02
CA ILE A 219 -5.75 -2.16 4.47
C ILE A 219 -7.21 -2.08 4.91
N TYR A 220 -8.10 -2.84 4.27
CA TYR A 220 -9.55 -2.64 4.41
C TYR A 220 -10.32 -3.86 4.95
N ALA A 221 -9.82 -5.11 4.83
CA ALA A 221 -10.55 -6.30 5.30
C ALA A 221 -10.64 -6.46 6.83
N GLY A 222 -10.02 -5.58 7.60
CA GLY A 222 -10.04 -5.61 9.08
C GLY A 222 -10.77 -4.43 9.73
N ASN A 223 -11.55 -3.66 8.97
CA ASN A 223 -12.28 -2.50 9.50
C ASN A 223 -13.78 -2.72 9.45
#